data_03b2cc78046c141204558bb792614a61
#
_entry.id   03b2cc78046c141204558bb792614a61
#
_cell.length_a   1.000
_cell.length_b   1.000
_cell.length_c   1.000
_cell.angle_alpha   90.00
_cell.angle_beta   90.00
_cell.angle_gamma   90.00
#
_symmetry.space_group_name_H-M   'P 1'
#
loop_
_entity.id
_entity.type
_entity.pdbx_description
1 polymer ?
#
loop_
_entity_poly.entity_id
_entity_poly.type
_entity_poly.pdbx_seq_one_letter_code
_entity_poly.pdbx_strand_id
1 'polypeptide(L)'
;VTNPANGTAILQWNKPQAIASSNYGDYYRIYREYPSASGNWILIDSTNYNTPFYKDTIDVCYSFLKYKVILPTSTCDFSSTQRGDIFEDMITPAIPVIYSVGFDTTSNNFVVTWNQNSQEDTYGYVIYSYDNTGFLVEIDTVWGLSNTSYSYAINPVTGPLFYSVAAFDSCFTTATPV
;
A
#
# COMPACT_ATOMS: atom_id res chain seq x y z
N VAL A 1 14.63 14.31 -2.03
CA VAL A 1 13.47 13.42 -1.78
C VAL A 1 12.25 14.11 -2.31
N THR A 2 11.41 13.40 -3.03
CA THR A 2 10.15 13.89 -3.60
C THR A 2 9.04 12.94 -3.22
N ASN A 3 7.90 13.51 -2.83
CA ASN A 3 6.67 12.79 -2.56
C ASN A 3 5.72 12.91 -3.77
N PRO A 4 5.48 11.84 -4.54
CA PRO A 4 4.49 11.85 -5.62
C PRO A 4 3.06 11.60 -5.12
N ALA A 5 2.81 11.50 -3.81
CA ALA A 5 1.52 11.20 -3.16
C ALA A 5 0.85 9.91 -3.67
N ASN A 6 1.66 8.89 -3.87
CA ASN A 6 1.23 7.59 -4.41
C ASN A 6 1.87 6.41 -3.68
N GLY A 7 2.07 6.53 -2.37
CA GLY A 7 2.70 5.49 -1.56
C GLY A 7 4.17 5.27 -1.88
N THR A 8 4.86 6.22 -2.55
CA THR A 8 6.28 6.07 -2.86
C THR A 8 7.08 7.32 -2.53
N ALA A 9 8.35 7.12 -2.16
CA ALA A 9 9.34 8.19 -2.03
C ALA A 9 10.39 8.06 -3.14
N ILE A 10 10.64 9.15 -3.85
CA ILE A 10 11.68 9.21 -4.87
C ILE A 10 12.91 9.91 -4.31
N LEU A 11 14.01 9.19 -4.27
CA LEU A 11 15.30 9.68 -3.81
C LEU A 11 16.25 9.87 -4.99
N GLN A 12 16.87 11.04 -5.07
CA GLN A 12 17.93 11.34 -6.03
C GLN A 12 19.06 12.07 -5.32
N TRP A 13 20.30 11.77 -5.70
CA TRP A 13 21.49 12.40 -5.13
C TRP A 13 22.59 12.57 -6.17
N ASN A 14 23.54 13.43 -5.86
CA ASN A 14 24.70 13.62 -6.71
C ASN A 14 25.78 12.59 -6.35
N LYS A 15 26.52 12.11 -7.35
CA LYS A 15 27.72 11.33 -7.10
C LYS A 15 28.77 12.20 -6.40
N PRO A 16 29.51 11.64 -5.42
CA PRO A 16 30.65 12.35 -4.84
C PRO A 16 31.65 12.72 -5.92
N GLN A 17 32.16 13.95 -5.85
CA GLN A 17 33.25 14.42 -6.75
C GLN A 17 34.59 14.03 -6.17
N ALA A 18 35.58 13.75 -7.05
CA ALA A 18 37.00 13.60 -6.73
C ALA A 18 37.35 12.42 -5.78
N ILE A 19 36.62 11.30 -5.80
CA ILE A 19 37.05 10.07 -5.14
C ILE A 19 37.70 9.16 -6.18
N ALA A 20 38.92 8.68 -5.90
CA ALA A 20 39.52 7.66 -6.73
C ALA A 20 38.68 6.39 -6.71
N SER A 21 38.39 5.79 -7.87
CA SER A 21 37.50 4.63 -8.03
C SER A 21 37.92 3.39 -7.22
N SER A 22 39.15 3.32 -6.76
CA SER A 22 39.66 2.24 -5.92
C SER A 22 39.27 2.32 -4.44
N ASN A 23 38.67 3.43 -4.00
CA ASN A 23 38.46 3.71 -2.58
C ASN A 23 37.01 3.69 -2.11
N TYR A 24 36.04 3.48 -3.00
CA TYR A 24 34.62 3.42 -2.62
C TYR A 24 34.00 2.08 -3.02
N GLY A 25 32.91 1.73 -2.30
CA GLY A 25 32.13 0.55 -2.63
C GLY A 25 31.32 0.73 -3.91
N ASP A 26 30.93 -0.39 -4.51
CA ASP A 26 30.14 -0.40 -5.75
C ASP A 26 28.68 -0.02 -5.55
N TYR A 27 28.26 0.21 -4.30
CA TYR A 27 26.86 0.39 -3.93
C TYR A 27 26.68 1.51 -2.92
N TYR A 28 25.63 2.30 -3.13
CA TYR A 28 25.05 3.15 -2.08
C TYR A 28 24.15 2.33 -1.16
N ARG A 29 24.18 2.62 0.13
CA ARG A 29 23.25 2.11 1.12
C ARG A 29 22.20 3.15 1.42
N ILE A 30 20.91 2.77 1.35
CA ILE A 30 19.76 3.64 1.54
C ILE A 30 19.21 3.41 2.94
N TYR A 31 19.10 4.45 3.72
CA TYR A 31 18.55 4.39 5.07
C TYR A 31 17.32 5.23 5.21
N ARG A 32 16.33 4.70 5.91
CA ARG A 32 15.13 5.40 6.35
C ARG A 32 15.09 5.48 7.87
N GLU A 33 14.67 6.63 8.42
CA GLU A 33 14.45 6.78 9.86
C GLU A 33 13.19 6.04 10.26
N TYR A 34 13.30 5.14 11.24
CA TYR A 34 12.15 4.38 11.74
C TYR A 34 12.29 4.05 13.24
N PRO A 35 11.25 4.27 14.06
CA PRO A 35 10.06 5.08 13.73
C PRO A 35 10.42 6.51 13.37
N SER A 36 9.49 7.25 12.78
CA SER A 36 9.70 8.65 12.43
C SER A 36 10.17 9.48 13.64
N ALA A 37 11.10 10.41 13.41
CA ALA A 37 11.69 11.30 14.42
C ALA A 37 12.39 10.59 15.60
N SER A 38 12.72 9.31 15.47
CA SER A 38 13.40 8.54 16.53
C SER A 38 14.91 8.71 16.57
N GLY A 39 15.51 9.17 15.47
CA GLY A 39 16.97 9.13 15.28
C GLY A 39 17.52 7.75 14.91
N ASN A 40 16.69 6.72 14.88
CA ASN A 40 17.09 5.35 14.50
C ASN A 40 17.01 5.19 12.97
N TRP A 41 18.09 4.67 12.41
CA TRP A 41 18.21 4.50 10.95
C TRP A 41 18.25 3.03 10.60
N ILE A 42 17.30 2.59 9.79
CA ILE A 42 17.28 1.23 9.24
C ILE A 42 17.76 1.25 7.79
N LEU A 43 18.59 0.28 7.46
CA LEU A 43 18.97 0.02 6.07
C LEU A 43 17.76 -0.61 5.36
N ILE A 44 17.25 0.09 4.34
CA ILE A 44 16.09 -0.41 3.57
C ILE A 44 16.52 -1.09 2.28
N ASP A 45 17.59 -0.61 1.64
CA ASP A 45 18.08 -1.20 0.39
C ASP A 45 19.49 -0.66 0.04
N SER A 46 20.01 -1.16 -1.09
CA SER A 46 21.24 -0.68 -1.71
C SER A 46 21.07 -0.54 -3.23
N THR A 47 21.72 0.44 -3.84
CA THR A 47 21.70 0.65 -5.29
C THR A 47 23.11 0.84 -5.82
N ASN A 48 23.32 0.43 -7.09
CA ASN A 48 24.64 0.53 -7.73
C ASN A 48 25.15 1.97 -7.77
N TYR A 49 26.47 2.17 -7.62
CA TYR A 49 27.12 3.48 -7.67
C TYR A 49 26.74 4.30 -8.92
N ASN A 50 26.49 3.64 -10.05
CA ASN A 50 26.12 4.31 -11.29
C ASN A 50 24.62 4.70 -11.36
N THR A 51 23.83 4.29 -10.37
CA THR A 51 22.39 4.58 -10.29
C THR A 51 22.11 5.43 -9.05
N PRO A 52 22.37 6.78 -9.10
CA PRO A 52 22.14 7.68 -7.96
C PRO A 52 20.66 8.01 -7.79
N PHE A 53 19.84 6.97 -7.76
CA PHE A 53 18.38 7.02 -7.72
C PHE A 53 17.87 5.81 -6.95
N TYR A 54 16.80 6.01 -6.18
CA TYR A 54 16.05 4.94 -5.52
C TYR A 54 14.59 5.33 -5.38
N LYS A 55 13.70 4.36 -5.55
CA LYS A 55 12.28 4.48 -5.28
C LYS A 55 11.92 3.57 -4.12
N ASP A 56 11.52 4.15 -2.99
CA ASP A 56 11.00 3.44 -1.83
C ASP A 56 9.49 3.32 -1.94
N THR A 57 8.95 2.13 -1.72
CA THR A 57 7.52 1.92 -1.51
C THR A 57 7.25 2.05 -0.02
N ILE A 58 6.35 2.95 0.34
CA ILE A 58 6.04 3.29 1.72
C ILE A 58 4.60 2.95 2.03
N ASP A 59 4.43 2.21 3.13
CA ASP A 59 3.12 1.87 3.68
C ASP A 59 2.82 2.83 4.83
N VAL A 60 2.45 4.06 4.47
CA VAL A 60 2.08 5.09 5.45
C VAL A 60 0.99 5.98 4.88
N CYS A 61 -0.06 6.19 5.65
CA CYS A 61 -1.18 7.05 5.26
C CYS A 61 -0.86 8.53 5.34
N TYR A 62 -0.10 8.91 6.36
CA TYR A 62 0.37 10.28 6.57
C TYR A 62 1.49 10.26 7.60
N SER A 63 2.74 10.38 7.15
CA SER A 63 3.88 10.33 8.05
C SER A 63 5.06 11.14 7.53
N PHE A 64 5.78 11.78 8.44
CA PHE A 64 7.05 12.42 8.12
C PHE A 64 8.16 11.36 8.13
N LEU A 65 8.74 11.10 6.96
CA LEU A 65 9.85 10.16 6.81
C LEU A 65 11.12 10.88 6.39
N LYS A 66 12.26 10.47 6.94
CA LYS A 66 13.59 10.96 6.55
C LYS A 66 14.42 9.87 5.96
N TYR A 67 15.26 10.27 5.03
CA TYR A 67 16.21 9.42 4.34
C TYR A 67 17.63 9.99 4.41
N LYS A 68 18.60 9.08 4.37
CA LYS A 68 20.01 9.37 4.10
C LYS A 68 20.58 8.26 3.23
N VAL A 69 21.60 8.62 2.46
CA VAL A 69 22.34 7.71 1.59
C VAL A 69 23.80 7.69 2.04
N ILE A 70 24.36 6.50 2.15
CA ILE A 70 25.76 6.32 2.52
C ILE A 70 26.48 5.57 1.41
N LEU A 71 27.60 6.12 0.95
CA LEU A 71 28.55 5.42 0.11
C LEU A 71 29.69 4.90 1.02
N PRO A 72 29.77 3.59 1.28
CA PRO A 72 30.86 3.03 2.05
C PRO A 72 32.20 3.18 1.31
N THR A 73 33.26 3.39 2.06
CA THR A 73 34.62 3.33 1.52
C THR A 73 35.51 2.49 2.43
N SER A 74 36.73 2.25 1.98
CA SER A 74 37.72 1.49 2.76
C SER A 74 38.22 2.22 4.00
N THR A 75 38.06 3.54 4.06
CA THR A 75 38.62 4.38 5.13
C THR A 75 37.56 5.12 5.94
N CYS A 76 36.51 5.61 5.28
CA CYS A 76 35.42 6.32 5.93
C CYS A 76 34.19 6.32 5.02
N ASP A 77 33.01 6.43 5.60
CA ASP A 77 31.76 6.47 4.87
C ASP A 77 31.40 7.91 4.45
N PHE A 78 30.95 8.08 3.19
CA PHE A 78 30.37 9.34 2.73
C PHE A 78 28.87 9.31 2.94
N SER A 79 28.39 10.15 3.86
CA SER A 79 26.96 10.30 4.13
C SER A 79 26.40 11.53 3.44
N SER A 80 25.24 11.38 2.80
CA SER A 80 24.45 12.52 2.33
C SER A 80 23.93 13.35 3.50
N THR A 81 23.46 14.55 3.20
CA THR A 81 22.55 15.25 4.10
C THR A 81 21.28 14.46 4.28
N GLN A 82 20.66 14.58 5.45
CA GLN A 82 19.34 14.00 5.69
C GLN A 82 18.28 14.87 5.02
N ARG A 83 17.33 14.23 4.37
CA ARG A 83 16.17 14.89 3.75
C ARG A 83 14.91 14.09 4.04
N GLY A 84 13.82 14.79 4.30
CA GLY A 84 12.53 14.19 4.57
C GLY A 84 11.39 15.04 4.01
N ASP A 85 10.24 14.41 3.96
CA ASP A 85 8.97 15.02 3.59
C ASP A 85 7.84 14.31 4.33
N ILE A 86 6.64 14.89 4.28
CA ILE A 86 5.42 14.21 4.71
C ILE A 86 4.94 13.37 3.53
N PHE A 87 4.88 12.05 3.74
CA PHE A 87 4.42 11.11 2.73
C PHE A 87 3.00 10.67 3.06
N GLU A 88 2.23 10.51 2.00
CA GLU A 88 0.84 10.07 2.05
C GLU A 88 0.57 9.14 0.85
N ASP A 89 -0.37 8.22 1.02
CA ASP A 89 -0.98 7.48 -0.08
C ASP A 89 -2.39 8.01 -0.31
N MET A 90 -2.62 8.55 -1.50
CA MET A 90 -3.91 9.07 -1.94
C MET A 90 -4.53 8.21 -3.06
N ILE A 91 -3.96 7.05 -3.32
CA ILE A 91 -4.46 6.16 -4.36
C ILE A 91 -5.52 5.24 -3.74
N THR A 92 -6.77 5.49 -4.07
CA THR A 92 -7.85 4.57 -3.69
C THR A 92 -7.68 3.21 -4.38
N PRO A 93 -7.97 2.10 -3.68
CA PRO A 93 -7.96 0.78 -4.28
C PRO A 93 -8.85 0.68 -5.52
N ALA A 94 -8.47 -0.20 -6.44
CA ALA A 94 -9.30 -0.49 -7.60
C ALA A 94 -10.66 -1.08 -7.18
N ILE A 95 -11.68 -0.84 -7.99
CA ILE A 95 -13.01 -1.40 -7.73
C ILE A 95 -12.98 -2.92 -7.92
N PRO A 96 -13.35 -3.73 -6.91
CA PRO A 96 -13.41 -5.17 -7.06
C PRO A 96 -14.47 -5.61 -8.06
N VAL A 97 -14.19 -6.66 -8.82
CA VAL A 97 -15.16 -7.25 -9.74
C VAL A 97 -15.77 -8.50 -9.10
N ILE A 98 -17.07 -8.48 -8.86
CA ILE A 98 -17.81 -9.65 -8.42
C ILE A 98 -17.90 -10.63 -9.61
N TYR A 99 -17.44 -11.86 -9.43
CA TYR A 99 -17.53 -12.88 -10.48
C TYR A 99 -18.53 -13.99 -10.15
N SER A 100 -18.96 -14.10 -8.90
CA SER A 100 -19.97 -15.09 -8.53
C SER A 100 -20.84 -14.60 -7.37
N VAL A 101 -22.13 -14.82 -7.52
CA VAL A 101 -23.11 -14.79 -6.43
C VAL A 101 -23.83 -16.11 -6.50
N GLY A 102 -23.75 -16.91 -5.46
CA GLY A 102 -24.33 -18.25 -5.41
C GLY A 102 -25.03 -18.54 -4.10
N PHE A 103 -25.77 -19.65 -4.09
CA PHE A 103 -26.41 -20.16 -2.88
C PHE A 103 -25.81 -21.51 -2.51
N ASP A 104 -25.18 -21.56 -1.34
CA ASP A 104 -24.67 -22.81 -0.79
C ASP A 104 -25.83 -23.55 -0.03
N THR A 105 -26.28 -24.61 -0.63
CA THR A 105 -27.37 -25.42 -0.06
C THR A 105 -26.96 -26.19 1.19
N THR A 106 -25.66 -26.35 1.43
CA THR A 106 -25.13 -27.08 2.59
C THR A 106 -25.20 -26.21 3.85
N SER A 107 -24.73 -24.96 3.72
CA SER A 107 -24.74 -23.98 4.81
C SER A 107 -26.01 -23.13 4.85
N ASN A 108 -26.84 -23.21 3.82
CA ASN A 108 -28.04 -22.38 3.62
C ASN A 108 -27.70 -20.86 3.59
N ASN A 109 -26.57 -20.54 3.00
CA ASN A 109 -26.05 -19.16 2.89
C ASN A 109 -25.95 -18.71 1.43
N PHE A 110 -26.11 -17.40 1.20
CA PHE A 110 -25.59 -16.78 0.00
C PHE A 110 -24.08 -16.57 0.15
N VAL A 111 -23.36 -16.79 -0.96
CA VAL A 111 -21.93 -16.58 -1.04
C VAL A 111 -21.66 -15.63 -2.21
N VAL A 112 -21.01 -14.51 -1.90
CA VAL A 112 -20.53 -13.54 -2.87
C VAL A 112 -19.03 -13.68 -2.97
N THR A 113 -18.49 -13.74 -4.19
CA THR A 113 -17.04 -13.83 -4.42
C THR A 113 -16.61 -12.81 -5.45
N TRP A 114 -15.43 -12.26 -5.24
CA TRP A 114 -14.83 -11.21 -6.08
C TRP A 114 -13.35 -11.48 -6.33
N ASN A 115 -12.74 -10.76 -7.27
CA ASN A 115 -11.32 -10.86 -7.52
C ASN A 115 -10.52 -10.13 -6.44
N GLN A 116 -9.36 -10.67 -6.09
CA GLN A 116 -8.39 -9.98 -5.23
C GLN A 116 -8.00 -8.64 -5.88
N ASN A 117 -7.89 -7.60 -5.05
CA ASN A 117 -7.43 -6.29 -5.52
C ASN A 117 -5.98 -6.36 -5.99
N SER A 118 -5.65 -5.57 -7.01
CA SER A 118 -4.29 -5.49 -7.55
C SER A 118 -3.35 -4.61 -6.73
N GLN A 119 -3.89 -3.78 -5.84
CA GLN A 119 -3.11 -2.95 -4.94
C GLN A 119 -2.81 -3.71 -3.66
N GLU A 120 -1.53 -3.86 -3.35
CA GLU A 120 -1.03 -4.68 -2.23
C GLU A 120 -1.35 -4.06 -0.86
N ASP A 121 -1.59 -2.76 -0.81
CA ASP A 121 -1.99 -2.00 0.37
C ASP A 121 -3.48 -2.09 0.70
N THR A 122 -4.26 -2.83 -0.10
CA THR A 122 -5.68 -3.09 0.18
C THR A 122 -5.83 -3.80 1.52
N TYR A 123 -6.51 -3.14 2.45
CA TYR A 123 -6.69 -3.61 3.82
C TYR A 123 -7.92 -4.49 4.00
N GLY A 124 -8.92 -4.33 3.12
CA GLY A 124 -10.12 -5.14 3.14
C GLY A 124 -11.17 -4.72 2.13
N TYR A 125 -12.37 -5.24 2.34
CA TYR A 125 -13.52 -5.03 1.45
C TYR A 125 -14.76 -4.74 2.27
N VAL A 126 -15.53 -3.74 1.85
CA VAL A 126 -16.85 -3.43 2.41
C VAL A 126 -17.91 -4.03 1.50
N ILE A 127 -18.84 -4.76 2.09
CA ILE A 127 -19.91 -5.43 1.37
C ILE A 127 -21.19 -4.60 1.53
N TYR A 128 -21.82 -4.34 0.41
CA TYR A 128 -23.07 -3.60 0.35
C TYR A 128 -24.18 -4.45 -0.26
N SER A 129 -25.41 -4.15 0.15
CA SER A 129 -26.61 -4.62 -0.56
C SER A 129 -27.59 -3.46 -0.75
N TYR A 130 -28.50 -3.60 -1.73
CA TYR A 130 -29.59 -2.64 -1.87
C TYR A 130 -30.71 -2.96 -0.89
N ASP A 131 -31.18 -1.93 -0.20
CA ASP A 131 -32.37 -2.03 0.63
C ASP A 131 -33.66 -2.02 -0.21
N ASN A 132 -34.81 -2.16 0.44
CA ASN A 132 -36.12 -2.16 -0.21
C ASN A 132 -36.50 -0.83 -0.89
N THR A 133 -35.74 0.22 -0.62
CA THR A 133 -35.93 1.57 -1.21
C THR A 133 -34.95 1.85 -2.35
N GLY A 134 -34.05 0.90 -2.63
CA GLY A 134 -33.05 1.00 -3.69
C GLY A 134 -31.78 1.78 -3.27
N PHE A 135 -31.58 2.01 -1.99
CA PHE A 135 -30.33 2.59 -1.48
C PHE A 135 -29.32 1.51 -1.15
N LEU A 136 -28.06 1.83 -1.43
CA LEU A 136 -26.92 0.99 -1.09
C LEU A 136 -26.63 1.10 0.42
N VAL A 137 -26.68 -0.03 1.11
CA VAL A 137 -26.45 -0.13 2.56
C VAL A 137 -25.29 -1.06 2.82
N GLU A 138 -24.35 -0.64 3.65
CA GLU A 138 -23.28 -1.48 4.16
C GLU A 138 -23.84 -2.59 5.03
N ILE A 139 -23.43 -3.82 4.76
CA ILE A 139 -23.89 -5.00 5.51
C ILE A 139 -22.77 -5.65 6.32
N ASP A 140 -21.52 -5.59 5.84
CA ASP A 140 -20.37 -6.15 6.56
C ASP A 140 -19.05 -5.68 5.96
N THR A 141 -17.94 -5.98 6.68
CA THR A 141 -16.57 -5.73 6.24
C THR A 141 -15.75 -7.01 6.32
N VAL A 142 -15.08 -7.34 5.23
CA VAL A 142 -14.15 -8.46 5.11
C VAL A 142 -12.72 -7.95 5.13
N TRP A 143 -11.98 -8.30 6.17
CA TRP A 143 -10.60 -7.83 6.36
C TRP A 143 -9.58 -8.70 5.63
N GLY A 144 -8.56 -8.08 5.08
CA GLY A 144 -7.42 -8.72 4.42
C GLY A 144 -7.57 -8.83 2.91
N LEU A 145 -6.48 -8.52 2.20
CA LEU A 145 -6.38 -8.49 0.75
C LEU A 145 -6.82 -9.80 0.07
N SER A 146 -6.45 -10.95 0.66
CA SER A 146 -6.73 -12.27 0.08
C SER A 146 -8.10 -12.84 0.42
N ASN A 147 -8.85 -12.20 1.31
CA ASN A 147 -10.19 -12.64 1.69
C ASN A 147 -11.22 -12.09 0.71
N THR A 148 -11.54 -12.88 -0.29
CA THR A 148 -12.32 -12.48 -1.47
C THR A 148 -13.69 -13.16 -1.54
N SER A 149 -14.24 -13.54 -0.41
CA SER A 149 -15.58 -14.11 -0.31
C SER A 149 -16.29 -13.67 0.96
N TYR A 150 -17.59 -13.54 0.85
CA TYR A 150 -18.49 -13.23 1.96
C TYR A 150 -19.67 -14.19 1.97
N SER A 151 -19.99 -14.74 3.13
CA SER A 151 -21.10 -15.67 3.32
C SER A 151 -22.13 -15.07 4.25
N TYR A 152 -23.36 -14.99 3.79
CA TYR A 152 -24.47 -14.35 4.51
C TYR A 152 -25.64 -15.31 4.69
N ALA A 153 -26.04 -15.52 5.96
CA ALA A 153 -27.22 -16.34 6.29
C ALA A 153 -28.52 -15.62 5.90
N ILE A 154 -29.38 -16.28 5.16
CA ILE A 154 -30.63 -15.69 4.73
C ILE A 154 -31.69 -15.79 5.85
N ASN A 155 -32.26 -14.64 6.20
CA ASN A 155 -33.66 -14.62 6.58
C ASN A 155 -34.48 -14.64 5.27
N PRO A 156 -35.63 -15.32 5.21
CA PRO A 156 -36.39 -15.48 3.97
C PRO A 156 -36.65 -14.12 3.31
N VAL A 157 -35.90 -13.84 2.28
CA VAL A 157 -35.99 -12.58 1.55
C VAL A 157 -36.91 -12.76 0.38
N THR A 158 -37.91 -11.90 0.29
CA THR A 158 -38.88 -11.85 -0.81
C THR A 158 -38.39 -10.90 -1.90
N GLY A 159 -37.36 -11.29 -2.66
CA GLY A 159 -36.92 -10.45 -3.79
C GLY A 159 -35.51 -10.73 -4.27
N PRO A 160 -35.09 -10.15 -5.39
CA PRO A 160 -33.73 -10.26 -5.88
C PRO A 160 -32.77 -9.54 -4.95
N LEU A 161 -31.63 -10.18 -4.67
CA LEU A 161 -30.54 -9.60 -3.89
C LEU A 161 -29.50 -9.04 -4.86
N PHE A 162 -29.11 -7.80 -4.63
CA PHE A 162 -28.03 -7.16 -5.36
C PHE A 162 -26.91 -6.83 -4.38
N TYR A 163 -25.70 -7.20 -4.73
CA TYR A 163 -24.51 -6.92 -3.93
C TYR A 163 -23.56 -6.01 -4.68
N SER A 164 -22.88 -5.17 -3.92
CA SER A 164 -21.71 -4.42 -4.38
C SER A 164 -20.58 -4.61 -3.38
N VAL A 165 -19.34 -4.55 -3.85
CA VAL A 165 -18.14 -4.69 -3.04
C VAL A 165 -17.23 -3.51 -3.33
N ALA A 166 -16.78 -2.84 -2.29
CA ALA A 166 -15.77 -1.79 -2.39
C ALA A 166 -14.50 -2.22 -1.65
N ALA A 167 -13.33 -2.01 -2.22
CA ALA A 167 -12.07 -2.19 -1.52
C ALA A 167 -11.70 -0.92 -0.76
N PHE A 168 -11.02 -1.07 0.37
CA PHE A 168 -10.41 0.04 1.10
C PHE A 168 -8.97 -0.32 1.48
N ASP A 169 -8.12 0.70 1.55
CA ASP A 169 -6.71 0.58 1.90
C ASP A 169 -6.46 0.73 3.41
N SER A 170 -5.20 0.64 3.80
CA SER A 170 -4.77 0.88 5.19
C SER A 170 -4.98 2.33 5.63
N CYS A 171 -5.21 3.25 4.70
CA CYS A 171 -5.51 4.66 4.94
C CYS A 171 -7.01 4.95 5.03
N PHE A 172 -7.85 3.92 4.92
CA PHE A 172 -9.31 4.00 4.92
C PHE A 172 -9.89 4.81 3.75
N THR A 173 -9.13 4.97 2.66
CA THR A 173 -9.68 5.45 1.41
C THR A 173 -10.43 4.31 0.74
N THR A 174 -11.72 4.52 0.48
CA THR A 174 -12.62 3.47 -0.01
C THR A 174 -12.93 3.71 -1.48
N ALA A 175 -12.80 2.67 -2.32
CA ALA A 175 -13.32 2.71 -3.68
C ALA A 175 -14.83 2.95 -3.66
N THR A 176 -15.34 3.74 -4.58
CA THR A 176 -16.78 3.94 -4.69
C THR A 176 -17.45 2.63 -5.10
N PRO A 177 -18.43 2.11 -4.32
CA PRO A 177 -19.16 0.91 -4.70
C PRO A 177 -19.99 1.16 -5.96
N VAL A 178 -20.06 0.18 -6.84
CA VAL A 178 -20.77 0.24 -8.13
C VAL A 178 -21.92 -0.74 -8.14
#